data_2d81fcb757ea128a206eec0acc198f03
#
_entry.id   2d81fcb757ea128a206eec0acc198f03
#
_cell.length_a   1.000
_cell.length_b   1.000
_cell.length_c   1.000
_cell.angle_alpha   90.00
_cell.angle_beta   90.00
_cell.angle_gamma   90.00
#
_symmetry.space_group_name_H-M   'P 1'
#
loop_
_entity.id
_entity.type
_entity.pdbx_description
1 polymer ?
#
loop_
_entity_poly.entity_id
_entity_poly.type
_entity_poly.pdbx_seq_one_letter_code
_entity_poly.pdbx_strand_id
1 'polypeptide(L)' 'PYTMKTRWGSCSTQAKTIRLSVWLAQFPPDCADYVLVHELCHLIEPNHSARFWAQVARVMPDYQIWHQQLKFGEL' A
#
# COMPACT_ATOMS: atom_id res chain seq x y z
N PRO A 1 6.70 -13.78 -11.95
CA PRO A 1 6.82 -14.01 -10.53
C PRO A 1 7.45 -12.89 -9.81
N TYR A 2 8.48 -12.39 -10.32
CA TYR A 2 9.18 -11.45 -9.68
C TYR A 2 8.53 -10.15 -9.68
N THR A 3 7.65 -9.85 -10.46
CA THR A 3 6.92 -8.62 -10.41
C THR A 3 6.18 -8.46 -9.09
N MET A 4 5.84 -9.54 -8.44
CA MET A 4 5.16 -9.47 -7.15
C MET A 4 6.04 -8.89 -6.05
N LYS A 5 7.35 -8.93 -6.23
CA LYS A 5 8.26 -8.42 -5.22
C LYS A 5 8.35 -6.90 -5.20
N THR A 6 8.03 -6.27 -6.31
CA THR A 6 8.10 -4.82 -6.40
C THR A 6 6.74 -4.17 -6.29
N ARG A 7 5.67 -4.98 -6.21
CA ARG A 7 4.34 -4.45 -6.20
C ARG A 7 3.51 -5.16 -5.15
N TRP A 8 3.28 -4.50 -4.06
CA TRP A 8 2.55 -5.06 -2.94
C TRP A 8 1.05 -5.01 -3.13
N GLY A 9 0.57 -4.13 -4.01
CA GLY A 9 -0.84 -4.04 -4.30
C GLY A 9 -1.09 -3.25 -5.55
N SER A 10 -2.33 -3.24 -5.99
CA SER A 10 -2.75 -2.44 -7.14
C SER A 10 -4.19 -1.99 -6.96
N CYS A 11 -4.54 -0.93 -7.67
CA CYS A 11 -5.86 -0.34 -7.59
C CYS A 11 -6.34 -0.02 -8.99
N SER A 12 -7.58 -0.42 -9.28
CA SER A 12 -8.24 -0.03 -10.53
C SER A 12 -9.35 0.96 -10.20
N THR A 13 -9.18 2.21 -10.61
CA THR A 13 -10.18 3.24 -10.35
C THR A 13 -11.44 3.02 -11.17
N GLN A 14 -11.32 2.43 -12.36
CA GLN A 14 -12.46 2.15 -13.20
C GLN A 14 -13.34 1.05 -12.62
N ALA A 15 -12.73 -0.06 -12.25
CA ALA A 15 -13.45 -1.20 -11.71
C ALA A 15 -13.69 -1.06 -10.21
N LYS A 16 -13.04 -0.08 -9.57
CA LYS A 16 -13.10 0.13 -8.12
C LYS A 16 -12.71 -1.14 -7.37
N THR A 17 -11.63 -1.76 -7.82
CA THR A 17 -11.11 -2.97 -7.19
C THR A 17 -9.71 -2.72 -6.67
N ILE A 18 -9.37 -3.44 -5.60
CA ILE A 18 -8.05 -3.39 -5.01
C ILE A 18 -7.54 -4.82 -4.90
N ARG A 19 -6.28 -5.02 -5.27
CA ARG A 19 -5.63 -6.31 -5.16
C ARG A 19 -4.43 -6.18 -4.24
N LEU A 20 -4.24 -7.17 -3.40
CA LEU A 20 -3.09 -7.23 -2.50
C LEU A 20 -2.26 -8.45 -2.84
N SER A 21 -0.94 -8.32 -2.66
CA SER A 21 -0.03 -9.42 -2.93
C SER A 21 -0.14 -10.49 -1.86
N VAL A 22 -0.11 -11.75 -2.26
CA VAL A 22 -0.10 -12.86 -1.32
C VAL A 22 1.18 -12.87 -0.49
N TRP A 23 2.24 -12.24 -0.99
CA TRP A 23 3.51 -12.16 -0.26
C TRP A 23 3.38 -11.35 1.02
N LEU A 24 2.33 -10.55 1.15
CA LEU A 24 2.08 -9.79 2.37
C LEU A 24 1.80 -10.70 3.56
N ALA A 25 1.44 -11.97 3.32
CA ALA A 25 1.18 -12.90 4.41
C ALA A 25 2.44 -13.18 5.24
N GLN A 26 3.62 -12.88 4.70
CA GLN A 26 4.88 -13.08 5.43
C GLN A 26 5.18 -11.95 6.41
N PHE A 27 4.41 -10.88 6.36
CA PHE A 27 4.65 -9.69 7.16
C PHE A 27 3.56 -9.53 8.22
N PRO A 28 3.78 -8.69 9.23
CA PRO A 28 2.72 -8.42 10.20
C PRO A 28 1.45 -7.92 9.52
N PRO A 29 0.28 -8.20 10.10
CA PRO A 29 -1.00 -7.77 9.49
C PRO A 29 -1.07 -6.28 9.21
N ASP A 30 -0.34 -5.47 9.98
CA ASP A 30 -0.32 -4.03 9.76
C ASP A 30 0.24 -3.65 8.40
N CYS A 31 1.13 -4.47 7.84
CA CYS A 31 1.66 -4.23 6.52
C CYS A 31 0.57 -4.37 5.46
N ALA A 32 -0.29 -5.38 5.59
CA ALA A 32 -1.40 -5.54 4.66
C ALA A 32 -2.38 -4.39 4.81
N ASP A 33 -2.62 -3.94 6.06
CA ASP A 33 -3.49 -2.80 6.30
C ASP A 33 -2.92 -1.55 5.65
N TYR A 34 -1.61 -1.35 5.75
CA TYR A 34 -0.96 -0.21 5.12
C TYR A 34 -1.14 -0.24 3.61
N VAL A 35 -0.93 -1.39 2.98
CA VAL A 35 -1.08 -1.49 1.52
C VAL A 35 -2.53 -1.23 1.13
N LEU A 36 -3.48 -1.73 1.92
CA LEU A 36 -4.88 -1.49 1.65
C LEU A 36 -5.20 0.01 1.72
N VAL A 37 -4.72 0.69 2.76
CA VAL A 37 -4.92 2.13 2.92
C VAL A 37 -4.28 2.88 1.76
N HIS A 38 -3.08 2.48 1.36
CA HIS A 38 -2.35 3.08 0.26
C HIS A 38 -3.18 3.01 -1.03
N GLU A 39 -3.73 1.83 -1.34
CA GLU A 39 -4.50 1.66 -2.55
C GLU A 39 -5.85 2.37 -2.48
N LEU A 40 -6.48 2.39 -1.31
CA LEU A 40 -7.73 3.12 -1.14
C LEU A 40 -7.53 4.61 -1.35
N CYS A 41 -6.41 5.15 -0.89
CA CYS A 41 -6.12 6.56 -1.09
C CYS A 41 -5.93 6.90 -2.57
N HIS A 42 -5.50 5.94 -3.38
CA HIS A 42 -5.38 6.16 -4.82
C HIS A 42 -6.72 6.35 -5.50
N LEU A 43 -7.80 5.93 -4.89
CA LEU A 43 -9.13 6.20 -5.44
C LEU A 43 -9.47 7.68 -5.34
N ILE A 44 -8.83 8.40 -4.42
CA ILE A 44 -9.06 9.82 -4.20
C ILE A 44 -7.96 10.65 -4.86
N GLU A 45 -6.71 10.24 -4.66
CA GLU A 45 -5.53 10.95 -5.17
C GLU A 45 -4.68 9.97 -5.96
N PRO A 46 -4.77 10.01 -7.30
CA PRO A 46 -4.02 9.04 -8.12
C PRO A 46 -2.50 9.19 -8.04
N ASN A 47 -2.01 10.37 -7.72
CA ASN A 47 -0.57 10.60 -7.64
C ASN A 47 -0.07 10.55 -6.21
N HIS A 48 1.20 10.20 -6.03
CA HIS A 48 1.84 10.19 -4.71
C HIS A 48 2.22 11.61 -4.31
N SER A 49 1.26 12.51 -4.29
CA SER A 49 1.47 13.91 -3.93
C SER A 49 1.44 14.07 -2.41
N ALA A 50 1.70 15.29 -1.95
CA ALA A 50 1.59 15.60 -0.53
C ALA A 50 0.18 15.31 -0.01
N ARG A 51 -0.82 15.55 -0.86
CA ARG A 51 -2.22 15.30 -0.49
C ARG A 51 -2.47 13.81 -0.29
N PHE A 52 -1.88 12.98 -1.14
CA PHE A 52 -2.00 11.52 -1.01
C PHE A 52 -1.45 11.07 0.34
N TRP A 53 -0.22 11.47 0.64
CA TRP A 53 0.41 11.04 1.89
C TRP A 53 -0.27 11.63 3.12
N ALA A 54 -0.87 12.81 2.99
CA ALA A 54 -1.66 13.37 4.08
C ALA A 54 -2.88 12.50 4.37
N GLN A 55 -3.53 11.96 3.33
CA GLN A 55 -4.67 11.05 3.53
C GLN A 55 -4.23 9.75 4.18
N VAL A 56 -3.12 9.18 3.73
CA VAL A 56 -2.58 7.96 4.32
C VAL A 56 -2.30 8.18 5.79
N ALA A 57 -1.67 9.30 6.14
CA ALA A 57 -1.31 9.60 7.52
C ALA A 57 -2.54 9.84 8.41
N ARG A 58 -3.63 10.34 7.83
CA ARG A 58 -4.86 10.52 8.60
C ARG A 58 -5.45 9.20 9.04
N VAL A 59 -5.41 8.21 8.15
CA VAL A 59 -5.99 6.91 8.43
C VAL A 59 -5.01 6.05 9.23
N MET A 60 -3.72 6.17 8.92
CA MET A 60 -2.70 5.33 9.53
C MET A 60 -1.48 6.19 9.87
N PRO A 61 -1.48 6.83 11.05
CA PRO A 61 -0.39 7.74 11.42
C PRO A 61 0.99 7.10 11.46
N ASP A 62 1.05 5.80 11.69
CA ASP A 62 2.30 5.06 11.76
C ASP A 62 2.66 4.37 10.44
N TYR A 63 2.10 4.83 9.33
CA TYR A 63 2.29 4.17 8.04
C TYR A 63 3.74 4.03 7.63
N GLN A 64 4.61 4.93 8.06
CA GLN A 64 6.02 4.89 7.68
C GLN A 64 6.72 3.65 8.21
N ILE A 65 6.30 3.13 9.36
CA ILE A 65 6.85 1.91 9.92
C ILE A 65 6.64 0.75 8.96
N TRP A 66 5.42 0.61 8.48
CA TRP A 66 5.05 -0.52 7.61
C TRP A 66 5.57 -0.32 6.20
N HIS A 67 5.62 0.93 5.74
CA HIS A 67 6.23 1.27 4.47
C HIS A 67 7.70 0.85 4.45
N GLN A 68 8.42 1.13 5.51
CA GLN A 68 9.82 0.77 5.60
C GLN A 68 10.03 -0.74 5.67
N GLN A 69 9.16 -1.44 6.39
CA GLN A 69 9.24 -2.88 6.47
C GLN A 69 9.10 -3.53 5.10
N LEU A 70 8.14 -3.07 4.33
CA LEU A 70 7.92 -3.60 2.99
C LEU A 70 9.06 -3.24 2.04
N LYS A 71 9.62 -2.06 2.21
CA LYS A 71 10.74 -1.62 1.39
C LYS A 71 11.95 -2.51 1.59
N PHE A 72 12.26 -2.83 2.85
CA PHE A 72 13.37 -3.71 3.13
C PHE A 72 13.04 -5.17 2.78
N GLY A 73 11.79 -5.55 2.91
CA GLY A 73 11.36 -6.89 2.57
C GLY A 73 11.49 -7.21 1.09
N GLU A 74 11.59 -6.20 0.24
CA GLU A 74 11.77 -6.42 -1.19
C GLU A 74 13.17 -6.94 -1.51
N LEU A 75 14.08 -6.75 -0.63
CA LEU A 75 15.44 -7.19 -0.86
C LEU A 75 15.60 -8.67 -0.65
#